data_2ae787c7f0a09afabff5ae392a6d63b0
#
_entry.id   2ae787c7f0a09afabff5ae392a6d63b0
#
_cell.length_a   1.000
_cell.length_b   1.000
_cell.length_c   1.000
_cell.angle_alpha   90.00
_cell.angle_beta   90.00
_cell.angle_gamma   90.00
#
_symmetry.space_group_name_H-M   'P 1'
#
loop_
_entity.id
_entity.type
_entity.pdbx_description
1 polymer ?
#
loop_
_entity_poly.entity_id
_entity_poly.type
_entity_poly.pdbx_seq_one_letter_code
_entity_poly.pdbx_strand_id
1 'polypeptide(L)'
;KNNNGITLITLTITIVMMLIIMGIIISMEINKSGVVEITKSTKILQYKFSLEEKINEDILSYEKEIKEKVEQSSNKMDTYKEYITKIIIKEIQNMELEKILDYTNIVVKLNKKTSQNDNISIKIPLKTKVDDMTEIEINIKNTYKVYQNINAR
;
A
#
# COMPACT_ATOMS: atom_id res chain seq x y z
N LYS A 1 -35.54 -6.70 -61.94
CA LYS A 1 -35.55 -6.71 -60.47
C LYS A 1 -34.19 -6.25 -60.01
N ASN A 2 -34.09 -5.04 -59.48
CA ASN A 2 -32.81 -4.47 -58.98
C ASN A 2 -32.45 -5.03 -57.61
N ASN A 3 -31.72 -6.13 -57.62
CA ASN A 3 -31.13 -6.68 -56.38
C ASN A 3 -29.80 -6.00 -56.01
N ASN A 4 -29.25 -5.17 -56.89
CA ASN A 4 -27.95 -4.52 -56.69
C ASN A 4 -27.96 -3.43 -55.59
N GLY A 5 -29.11 -2.80 -55.32
CA GLY A 5 -29.22 -1.76 -54.26
C GLY A 5 -29.20 -2.35 -52.85
N ILE A 6 -29.77 -3.55 -52.66
CA ILE A 6 -29.82 -4.21 -51.35
C ILE A 6 -28.43 -4.68 -50.96
N THR A 7 -27.64 -5.21 -51.89
CA THR A 7 -26.28 -5.66 -51.66
C THR A 7 -25.34 -4.52 -51.28
N LEU A 8 -25.46 -3.36 -51.87
CA LEU A 8 -24.63 -2.21 -51.56
C LEU A 8 -24.93 -1.65 -50.17
N ILE A 9 -26.21 -1.56 -49.79
CA ILE A 9 -26.63 -1.14 -48.43
C ILE A 9 -26.14 -2.15 -47.40
N THR A 10 -26.30 -3.47 -47.67
CA THR A 10 -25.85 -4.49 -46.74
C THR A 10 -24.33 -4.47 -46.57
N LEU A 11 -23.57 -4.26 -47.64
CA LEU A 11 -22.11 -4.14 -47.59
C LEU A 11 -21.70 -2.90 -46.75
N THR A 12 -22.34 -1.78 -46.96
CA THR A 12 -22.04 -0.54 -46.20
C THR A 12 -22.33 -0.74 -44.73
N ILE A 13 -23.45 -1.32 -44.34
CA ILE A 13 -23.82 -1.59 -42.97
C ILE A 13 -22.80 -2.53 -42.33
N THR A 14 -22.38 -3.56 -43.04
CA THR A 14 -21.38 -4.54 -42.52
C THR A 14 -20.03 -3.85 -42.23
N ILE A 15 -19.56 -2.99 -43.16
CA ILE A 15 -18.31 -2.24 -42.96
C ILE A 15 -18.42 -1.29 -41.75
N VAL A 16 -19.51 -0.57 -41.63
CA VAL A 16 -19.74 0.34 -40.50
C VAL A 16 -19.76 -0.44 -39.18
N MET A 17 -20.46 -1.57 -39.13
CA MET A 17 -20.49 -2.44 -37.95
C MET A 17 -19.09 -2.98 -37.60
N MET A 18 -18.30 -3.41 -38.57
CA MET A 18 -16.92 -3.87 -38.35
C MET A 18 -16.05 -2.74 -37.79
N LEU A 19 -16.16 -1.52 -38.31
CA LEU A 19 -15.41 -0.37 -37.80
C LEU A 19 -15.77 -0.02 -36.36
N ILE A 20 -17.06 -0.10 -36.00
CA ILE A 20 -17.51 0.12 -34.61
C ILE A 20 -16.96 -0.96 -33.69
N ILE A 21 -17.04 -2.23 -34.09
CA ILE A 21 -16.52 -3.35 -33.28
C ILE A 21 -15.00 -3.23 -33.13
N MET A 22 -14.25 -2.93 -34.20
CA MET A 22 -12.81 -2.68 -34.13
C MET A 22 -12.48 -1.51 -33.19
N GLY A 23 -13.23 -0.40 -33.27
CA GLY A 23 -13.06 0.75 -32.38
C GLY A 23 -13.23 0.38 -30.90
N ILE A 24 -14.22 -0.45 -30.57
CA ILE A 24 -14.45 -0.96 -29.21
C ILE A 24 -13.31 -1.87 -28.75
N ILE A 25 -12.84 -2.79 -29.60
CA ILE A 25 -11.75 -3.70 -29.27
C ILE A 25 -10.45 -2.94 -29.02
N ILE A 26 -10.10 -1.98 -29.86
CA ILE A 26 -8.91 -1.14 -29.70
C ILE A 26 -9.02 -0.30 -28.41
N SER A 27 -10.19 0.30 -28.13
CA SER A 27 -10.42 1.02 -26.89
C SER A 27 -10.29 0.13 -25.64
N MET A 28 -10.73 -1.12 -25.70
CA MET A 28 -10.57 -2.08 -24.62
C MET A 28 -9.11 -2.48 -24.40
N GLU A 29 -8.32 -2.65 -25.46
CA GLU A 29 -6.89 -3.01 -25.34
C GLU A 29 -6.07 -1.83 -24.75
N ILE A 30 -6.30 -0.62 -25.22
CA ILE A 30 -5.63 0.58 -24.69
C ILE A 30 -5.99 0.78 -23.22
N ASN A 31 -7.24 0.56 -22.82
CA ASN A 31 -7.68 0.70 -21.43
C ASN A 31 -7.25 -0.48 -20.54
N LYS A 32 -6.99 -1.66 -21.07
CA LYS A 32 -6.53 -2.81 -20.26
C LYS A 32 -5.22 -2.54 -19.55
N SER A 33 -4.24 -1.94 -20.22
CA SER A 33 -2.96 -1.60 -19.58
C SER A 33 -3.17 -0.57 -18.45
N GLY A 34 -3.92 0.51 -18.70
CA GLY A 34 -4.21 1.54 -17.70
C GLY A 34 -5.06 1.01 -16.54
N VAL A 35 -6.10 0.22 -16.80
CA VAL A 35 -6.97 -0.36 -15.76
C VAL A 35 -6.23 -1.38 -14.90
N VAL A 36 -5.35 -2.19 -15.48
CA VAL A 36 -4.54 -3.16 -14.73
C VAL A 36 -3.52 -2.45 -13.83
N GLU A 37 -2.90 -1.37 -14.29
CA GLU A 37 -1.98 -0.57 -13.49
C GLU A 37 -2.71 0.14 -12.34
N ILE A 38 -3.81 0.83 -12.62
CA ILE A 38 -4.65 1.46 -11.59
C ILE A 38 -5.13 0.43 -10.55
N THR A 39 -5.45 -0.79 -10.99
CA THR A 39 -5.87 -1.86 -10.08
C THR A 39 -4.72 -2.32 -9.18
N LYS A 40 -3.49 -2.38 -9.68
CA LYS A 40 -2.31 -2.78 -8.89
C LYS A 40 -1.97 -1.72 -7.84
N SER A 41 -1.89 -0.45 -8.24
CA SER A 41 -1.61 0.63 -7.31
C SER A 41 -2.71 0.79 -6.27
N THR A 42 -3.98 0.65 -6.65
CA THR A 42 -5.12 0.66 -5.72
C THR A 42 -5.03 -0.48 -4.70
N LYS A 43 -4.65 -1.69 -5.11
CA LYS A 43 -4.45 -2.82 -4.19
C LYS A 43 -3.32 -2.56 -3.21
N ILE A 44 -2.21 -1.98 -3.65
CA ILE A 44 -1.10 -1.62 -2.77
C ILE A 44 -1.53 -0.58 -1.74
N LEU A 45 -2.31 0.42 -2.14
CA LEU A 45 -2.89 1.39 -1.22
C LEU A 45 -3.86 0.75 -0.21
N GLN A 46 -4.69 -0.19 -0.63
CA GLN A 46 -5.54 -0.96 0.28
C GLN A 46 -4.71 -1.76 1.29
N TYR A 47 -3.67 -2.46 0.84
CA TYR A 47 -2.76 -3.18 1.73
C TYR A 47 -2.05 -2.24 2.72
N LYS A 48 -1.60 -1.07 2.25
CA LYS A 48 -1.02 -0.04 3.11
C LYS A 48 -1.99 0.36 4.23
N PHE A 49 -3.24 0.72 3.91
CA PHE A 49 -4.23 1.15 4.91
C PHE A 49 -4.58 0.02 5.88
N SER A 50 -4.81 -1.20 5.38
CA SER A 50 -5.11 -2.35 6.25
C SER A 50 -3.93 -2.70 7.15
N LEU A 51 -2.70 -2.61 6.65
CA LEU A 51 -1.50 -2.85 7.42
C LEU A 51 -1.29 -1.76 8.49
N GLU A 52 -1.52 -0.49 8.15
CA GLU A 52 -1.46 0.65 9.08
C GLU A 52 -2.46 0.50 10.22
N GLU A 53 -3.69 0.10 9.92
CA GLU A 53 -4.75 -0.15 10.92
C GLU A 53 -4.35 -1.28 11.88
N LYS A 54 -3.94 -2.45 11.35
CA LYS A 54 -3.54 -3.60 12.18
C LYS A 54 -2.32 -3.32 13.04
N ILE A 55 -1.31 -2.64 12.50
CA ILE A 55 -0.13 -2.24 13.27
C ILE A 55 -0.54 -1.30 14.42
N ASN A 56 -1.42 -0.34 14.17
CA ASN A 56 -1.91 0.55 15.22
C ASN A 56 -2.69 -0.20 16.31
N GLU A 57 -3.54 -1.15 15.94
CA GLU A 57 -4.26 -2.03 16.88
C GLU A 57 -3.31 -2.88 17.72
N ASP A 58 -2.31 -3.51 17.09
CA ASP A 58 -1.31 -4.33 17.78
C ASP A 58 -0.46 -3.50 18.74
N ILE A 59 0.00 -2.31 18.34
CA ILE A 59 0.76 -1.41 19.21
C ILE A 59 -0.06 -1.03 20.44
N LEU A 60 -1.34 -0.74 20.28
CA LEU A 60 -2.23 -0.45 21.42
C LEU A 60 -2.41 -1.67 22.33
N SER A 61 -2.56 -2.87 21.75
CA SER A 61 -2.73 -4.10 22.52
C SER A 61 -1.48 -4.50 23.30
N TYR A 62 -0.30 -4.23 22.77
CA TYR A 62 1.00 -4.51 23.39
C TYR A 62 1.62 -3.33 24.13
N GLU A 63 0.89 -2.18 24.28
CA GLU A 63 1.43 -0.94 24.88
C GLU A 63 2.11 -1.17 26.23
N LYS A 64 1.49 -1.98 27.09
CA LYS A 64 2.03 -2.29 28.44
C LYS A 64 3.31 -3.06 28.35
N GLU A 65 3.36 -4.13 27.54
CA GLU A 65 4.54 -4.97 27.35
C GLU A 65 5.70 -4.18 26.74
N ILE A 66 5.42 -3.40 25.71
CA ILE A 66 6.40 -2.53 25.05
C ILE A 66 7.01 -1.57 26.07
N LYS A 67 6.16 -0.92 26.89
CA LYS A 67 6.60 0.02 27.93
C LYS A 67 7.51 -0.67 28.94
N GLU A 68 7.13 -1.82 29.48
CA GLU A 68 7.93 -2.56 30.45
C GLU A 68 9.31 -2.94 29.89
N LYS A 69 9.36 -3.46 28.66
CA LYS A 69 10.60 -3.85 28.00
C LYS A 69 11.50 -2.66 27.68
N VAL A 70 10.92 -1.55 27.22
CA VAL A 70 11.66 -0.34 26.88
C VAL A 70 12.21 0.32 28.16
N GLU A 71 11.47 0.34 29.25
CA GLU A 71 11.94 0.89 30.54
C GLU A 71 13.09 0.09 31.16
N GLN A 72 13.14 -1.22 30.94
CA GLN A 72 14.23 -2.10 31.40
C GLN A 72 15.49 -2.03 30.53
N SER A 73 15.39 -1.44 29.33
CA SER A 73 16.51 -1.41 28.39
C SER A 73 17.42 -0.22 28.61
N SER A 74 18.74 -0.45 28.45
CA SER A 74 19.75 0.62 28.42
C SER A 74 19.63 1.53 27.19
N ASN A 75 19.20 0.98 26.05
CA ASN A 75 18.94 1.74 24.82
C ASN A 75 17.45 1.69 24.46
N LYS A 76 16.68 2.54 25.12
CA LYS A 76 15.21 2.58 25.01
C LYS A 76 14.71 2.76 23.58
N MET A 77 15.40 3.60 22.80
CA MET A 77 15.01 3.93 21.44
C MET A 77 15.16 2.75 20.48
N ASP A 78 16.28 2.07 20.54
CA ASP A 78 16.54 0.93 19.63
C ASP A 78 15.67 -0.26 20.05
N THR A 79 15.45 -0.48 21.33
CA THR A 79 14.52 -1.50 21.83
C THR A 79 13.09 -1.22 21.33
N TYR A 80 12.65 0.02 21.37
CA TYR A 80 11.35 0.40 20.84
C TYR A 80 11.23 0.18 19.33
N LYS A 81 12.22 0.60 18.54
CA LYS A 81 12.25 0.35 17.10
C LYS A 81 12.22 -1.15 16.77
N GLU A 82 12.96 -1.95 17.52
CA GLU A 82 13.00 -3.40 17.35
C GLU A 82 11.62 -4.03 17.57
N TYR A 83 10.91 -3.60 18.64
CA TYR A 83 9.55 -4.05 18.90
C TYR A 83 8.58 -3.70 17.79
N ILE A 84 8.60 -2.43 17.35
CA ILE A 84 7.75 -1.98 16.24
C ILE A 84 8.05 -2.77 14.98
N THR A 85 9.33 -3.01 14.67
CA THR A 85 9.73 -3.81 13.50
C THR A 85 9.22 -5.24 13.58
N LYS A 86 9.26 -5.87 14.76
CA LYS A 86 8.71 -7.23 14.97
C LYS A 86 7.20 -7.29 14.75
N ILE A 87 6.45 -6.28 15.22
CA ILE A 87 5.00 -6.19 14.99
C ILE A 87 4.72 -6.05 13.49
N ILE A 88 5.46 -5.19 12.79
CA ILE A 88 5.29 -4.99 11.35
C ILE A 88 5.53 -6.29 10.58
N ILE A 89 6.64 -6.98 10.87
CA ILE A 89 6.98 -8.24 10.20
C ILE A 89 5.87 -9.28 10.44
N LYS A 90 5.40 -9.40 11.68
CA LYS A 90 4.30 -10.31 12.05
C LYS A 90 3.05 -10.01 11.22
N GLU A 91 2.66 -8.73 11.11
CA GLU A 91 1.46 -8.36 10.36
C GLU A 91 1.62 -8.53 8.84
N ILE A 92 2.82 -8.27 8.28
CA ILE A 92 3.12 -8.58 6.88
C ILE A 92 2.94 -10.08 6.61
N GLN A 93 3.39 -10.94 7.52
CA GLN A 93 3.26 -12.40 7.42
C GLN A 93 1.80 -12.84 7.58
N ASN A 94 1.08 -12.33 8.58
CA ASN A 94 -0.34 -12.62 8.80
C ASN A 94 -1.22 -12.25 7.59
N MET A 95 -0.87 -11.19 6.89
CA MET A 95 -1.58 -10.70 5.71
C MET A 95 -1.06 -11.31 4.39
N GLU A 96 -0.09 -12.22 4.45
CA GLU A 96 0.56 -12.84 3.27
C GLU A 96 1.15 -11.82 2.27
N LEU A 97 1.61 -10.67 2.77
CA LEU A 97 2.18 -9.60 1.95
C LEU A 97 3.67 -9.77 1.63
N GLU A 98 4.30 -10.85 2.09
CA GLU A 98 5.72 -11.15 1.89
C GLU A 98 6.12 -11.25 0.41
N LYS A 99 5.16 -11.57 -0.46
CA LYS A 99 5.38 -11.62 -1.93
C LYS A 99 5.51 -10.23 -2.55
N ILE A 100 4.97 -9.22 -1.89
CA ILE A 100 4.85 -7.84 -2.41
C ILE A 100 5.83 -6.91 -1.69
N LEU A 101 5.96 -7.06 -0.36
CA LEU A 101 6.74 -6.18 0.50
C LEU A 101 8.09 -6.81 0.83
N ASP A 102 9.15 -6.00 0.82
CA ASP A 102 10.47 -6.39 1.30
C ASP A 102 10.60 -6.06 2.79
N TYR A 103 10.21 -7.02 3.63
CA TYR A 103 10.25 -6.87 5.08
C TYR A 103 11.67 -6.96 5.67
N THR A 104 12.68 -7.27 4.86
CA THR A 104 14.08 -7.31 5.32
C THR A 104 14.72 -5.93 5.36
N ASN A 105 14.18 -4.97 4.61
CA ASN A 105 14.68 -3.61 4.46
C ASN A 105 13.71 -2.55 5.01
N ILE A 106 13.04 -2.85 6.12
CA ILE A 106 12.13 -1.90 6.79
C ILE A 106 12.94 -0.76 7.43
N VAL A 107 12.56 0.48 7.15
CA VAL A 107 13.16 1.68 7.74
C VAL A 107 12.16 2.36 8.67
N VAL A 108 12.43 2.36 9.97
CA VAL A 108 11.63 3.05 10.98
C VAL A 108 12.26 4.41 11.28
N LYS A 109 11.59 5.49 10.90
CA LYS A 109 12.01 6.88 11.16
C LYS A 109 11.08 7.52 12.18
N LEU A 110 11.67 8.15 13.18
CA LEU A 110 10.96 8.94 14.17
C LEU A 110 10.99 10.39 13.73
N ASN A 111 9.84 10.92 13.35
CA ASN A 111 9.70 12.31 12.96
C ASN A 111 9.37 13.14 14.22
N LYS A 112 10.39 13.80 14.79
CA LYS A 112 10.18 14.81 15.84
C LYS A 112 9.59 16.06 15.18
N LYS A 113 8.28 16.22 15.21
CA LYS A 113 7.63 17.51 14.99
C LYS A 113 7.30 18.14 16.33
N THR A 114 7.67 19.38 16.48
CA THR A 114 7.70 20.21 17.70
C THR A 114 6.32 20.53 18.31
N SER A 115 5.25 19.90 17.92
CA SER A 115 3.92 20.14 18.50
C SER A 115 3.02 18.92 18.37
N GLN A 116 2.70 18.32 19.48
CA GLN A 116 1.58 17.40 19.78
C GLN A 116 1.36 16.15 18.91
N ASN A 117 2.03 15.96 17.78
CA ASN A 117 1.86 14.80 16.88
C ASN A 117 3.22 14.27 16.43
N ASP A 118 3.96 13.64 17.35
CA ASP A 118 5.12 12.84 16.97
C ASP A 118 4.62 11.57 16.27
N ASN A 119 4.81 11.51 14.97
CA ASN A 119 4.45 10.34 14.17
C ASN A 119 5.71 9.51 13.92
N ILE A 120 5.58 8.19 13.99
CA ILE A 120 6.58 7.27 13.47
C ILE A 120 6.22 7.01 12.01
N SER A 121 7.13 7.36 11.12
CA SER A 121 7.04 6.97 9.71
C SER A 121 7.82 5.70 9.48
N ILE A 122 7.16 4.71 8.88
CA ILE A 122 7.73 3.41 8.55
C ILE A 122 7.71 3.28 7.05
N LYS A 123 8.89 3.08 6.45
CA LYS A 123 9.05 2.85 5.04
C LYS A 123 9.34 1.39 4.79
N ILE A 124 8.52 0.75 3.97
CA ILE A 124 8.64 -0.66 3.59
C ILE A 124 8.78 -0.71 2.07
N PRO A 125 9.95 -1.14 1.56
CA PRO A 125 10.17 -1.26 0.12
C PRO A 125 9.23 -2.28 -0.51
N LEU A 126 8.86 -2.03 -1.77
CA LEU A 126 8.18 -3.00 -2.62
C LEU A 126 9.22 -3.90 -3.28
N LYS A 127 8.99 -5.20 -3.37
CA LYS A 127 9.85 -6.14 -4.12
C LYS A 127 9.86 -5.85 -5.62
N THR A 128 8.77 -5.28 -6.12
CA THR A 128 8.63 -4.89 -7.53
C THR A 128 8.01 -3.51 -7.58
N LYS A 129 8.60 -2.62 -8.36
CA LYS A 129 8.05 -1.29 -8.60
C LYS A 129 6.66 -1.40 -9.25
N VAL A 130 5.69 -0.63 -8.74
CA VAL A 130 4.34 -0.53 -9.30
C VAL A 130 4.04 0.93 -9.56
N ASP A 131 3.86 1.27 -10.81
CA ASP A 131 3.85 2.65 -11.30
C ASP A 131 5.13 3.37 -10.85
N ASP A 132 5.01 4.50 -10.16
CA ASP A 132 6.13 5.22 -9.57
C ASP A 132 6.41 4.85 -8.11
N MET A 133 5.64 3.92 -7.54
CA MET A 133 5.81 3.47 -6.15
C MET A 133 6.93 2.44 -6.05
N THR A 134 7.93 2.73 -5.21
CA THR A 134 9.03 1.83 -4.84
C THR A 134 8.95 1.38 -3.40
N GLU A 135 8.19 2.10 -2.57
CA GLU A 135 8.01 1.84 -1.15
C GLU A 135 6.59 2.25 -0.72
N ILE A 136 6.09 1.67 0.35
CA ILE A 136 4.92 2.18 1.07
C ILE A 136 5.37 2.88 2.34
N GLU A 137 4.74 4.00 2.65
CA GLU A 137 4.98 4.73 3.89
C GLU A 137 3.76 4.61 4.80
N ILE A 138 3.97 4.09 6.00
CA ILE A 138 2.96 3.91 7.04
C ILE A 138 3.25 4.91 8.16
N ASN A 139 2.21 5.59 8.66
CA ASN A 139 2.31 6.52 9.76
C ASN A 139 1.58 5.96 10.98
N ILE A 140 2.32 5.68 12.03
CA ILE A 140 1.75 5.22 13.30
C ILE A 140 1.28 6.43 14.10
N LYS A 141 -0.02 6.47 14.36
CA LYS A 141 -0.65 7.46 15.24
C LYS A 141 -0.64 6.94 16.68
N ASN A 142 -0.50 7.83 17.66
CA ASN A 142 -0.60 7.55 19.11
C ASN A 142 0.62 6.92 19.81
N THR A 143 1.78 6.87 19.21
CA THR A 143 3.03 6.50 19.89
C THR A 143 3.51 7.56 20.87
N TYR A 144 2.86 8.73 20.93
CA TYR A 144 3.23 9.86 21.78
C TYR A 144 3.30 9.51 23.27
N LYS A 145 2.38 8.71 23.82
CA LYS A 145 2.38 8.33 25.24
C LYS A 145 3.59 7.44 25.60
N VAL A 146 3.94 6.49 24.75
CA VAL A 146 5.11 5.64 24.97
C VAL A 146 6.39 6.43 24.77
N TYR A 147 6.43 7.32 23.79
CA TYR A 147 7.58 8.14 23.45
C TYR A 147 7.86 9.23 24.50
N GLN A 148 6.83 9.89 25.05
CA GLN A 148 7.01 10.87 26.15
C GLN A 148 7.65 10.25 27.38
N ASN A 149 7.25 9.02 27.74
CA ASN A 149 7.82 8.31 28.88
C ASN A 149 9.27 7.85 28.65
N ILE A 150 9.71 7.70 27.38
CA ILE A 150 11.09 7.36 27.03
C ILE A 150 12.02 8.58 27.16
N ASN A 151 11.53 9.79 26.87
CA ASN A 151 12.32 11.03 26.89
C ASN A 151 12.16 11.85 28.17
N ALA A 152 11.28 11.50 29.10
CA ALA A 152 10.98 12.25 30.31
C ALA A 152 11.97 12.01 31.47
N ARG A 153 13.21 11.52 31.17
CA ARG A 153 14.30 11.42 32.16
C ARG A 153 15.58 11.95 31.62
#